data_26f28ac60ca67174f39dd7c0033d9c47
#
_entry.id   26f28ac60ca67174f39dd7c0033d9c47
#
_cell.length_a   1.000
_cell.length_b   1.000
_cell.length_c   1.000
_cell.angle_alpha   90.00
_cell.angle_beta   90.00
_cell.angle_gamma   90.00
#
_symmetry.space_group_name_H-M   'P 1'
#
loop_
_entity.id
_entity.type
_entity.pdbx_description
1 polymer ?
#
loop_
_entity_poly.entity_id
_entity_poly.type
_entity_poly.pdbx_seq_one_letter_code
_entity_poly.pdbx_strand_id
1 'polypeptide(L)'
;MCPNTDTVGLHGWTAVPVDADAIFEGKPYLNEPTPVSLSDITWPSDDPIVAKVQEYAKEKLPIETYNHSMRVFHWATIIARQQFPTHASSLSPSTLALTCLLHDIGTTPAARASTQLSFEFQGGFIALQLIQHQLGGAQSQAEAVAEAIIRHQDQGTVGTITFLGQLIQLATVYDNMSERPYLVHPQTREQVVTKFKRCGWSRCFSKSLRAELEEKPWAHTTHLGSEKFPNGVRFNKLMEEYDAWTE
;
A
#
# COMPACT_ATOMS: atom_id res chain seq x y z
N MET A 1 12.51 -4.39 -25.89
CA MET A 1 12.91 -2.96 -25.81
C MET A 1 13.44 -2.71 -24.42
N CYS A 2 14.59 -2.03 -24.25
CA CYS A 2 14.98 -1.57 -22.92
C CYS A 2 13.94 -0.54 -22.44
N PRO A 3 13.57 -0.56 -21.15
CA PRO A 3 12.67 0.47 -20.59
C PRO A 3 13.28 1.85 -20.88
N ASN A 4 12.45 2.79 -21.26
CA ASN A 4 12.86 4.18 -21.35
C ASN A 4 13.28 4.64 -19.93
N THR A 5 14.51 5.15 -19.78
CA THR A 5 15.06 5.56 -18.49
C THR A 5 14.16 6.56 -17.76
N ASP A 6 13.41 7.38 -18.48
CA ASP A 6 12.47 8.36 -17.93
C ASP A 6 11.28 7.70 -17.20
N THR A 7 10.82 6.51 -17.65
CA THR A 7 9.70 5.80 -17.01
C THR A 7 10.12 4.98 -15.80
N VAL A 8 11.40 4.63 -15.65
CA VAL A 8 11.91 3.83 -14.52
C VAL A 8 11.74 4.58 -13.20
N GLY A 9 12.24 5.81 -13.11
CA GLY A 9 12.06 6.65 -11.92
C GLY A 9 10.60 7.08 -11.74
N LEU A 10 9.93 7.46 -12.84
CA LEU A 10 8.55 7.98 -12.83
C LEU A 10 7.53 6.99 -12.24
N HIS A 11 7.69 5.70 -12.52
CA HIS A 11 6.77 4.67 -12.02
C HIS A 11 7.39 3.76 -10.95
N GLY A 12 8.57 4.15 -10.42
CA GLY A 12 9.22 3.46 -9.31
C GLY A 12 9.76 2.07 -9.66
N TRP A 13 10.16 1.83 -10.92
CA TRP A 13 10.75 0.56 -11.38
C TRP A 13 12.18 0.31 -10.90
N THR A 14 12.80 1.28 -10.20
CA THR A 14 14.15 1.09 -9.65
C THR A 14 14.19 -0.11 -8.73
N ALA A 15 15.15 -1.02 -8.96
CA ALA A 15 15.35 -2.18 -8.10
C ALA A 15 15.97 -1.77 -6.75
N VAL A 16 15.35 -2.24 -5.67
CA VAL A 16 15.82 -2.04 -4.29
C VAL A 16 15.77 -3.38 -3.53
N PRO A 17 16.48 -3.54 -2.41
CA PRO A 17 16.34 -4.74 -1.57
C PRO A 17 14.86 -4.93 -1.16
N VAL A 18 14.39 -6.19 -1.19
CA VAL A 18 13.09 -6.55 -0.59
C VAL A 18 13.16 -6.52 0.93
N ASP A 19 14.35 -6.76 1.48
CA ASP A 19 14.61 -6.69 2.92
C ASP A 19 14.53 -5.25 3.42
N ALA A 20 13.54 -4.97 4.28
CA ALA A 20 13.37 -3.67 4.89
C ALA A 20 14.55 -3.26 5.79
N ASP A 21 15.30 -4.19 6.37
CA ASP A 21 16.51 -3.85 7.13
C ASP A 21 17.65 -3.45 6.20
N ALA A 22 17.78 -4.10 5.05
CA ALA A 22 18.81 -3.77 4.08
C ALA A 22 18.59 -2.41 3.43
N ILE A 23 17.36 -2.02 3.08
CA ILE A 23 17.08 -0.71 2.47
C ILE A 23 17.34 0.45 3.46
N PHE A 24 17.21 0.20 4.77
CA PHE A 24 17.57 1.14 5.83
C PHE A 24 19.00 0.97 6.34
N GLU A 25 19.86 0.17 5.69
CA GLU A 25 21.25 -0.08 6.10
C GLU A 25 21.37 -0.59 7.55
N GLY A 26 20.39 -1.38 7.99
CA GLY A 26 20.32 -1.87 9.38
C GLY A 26 19.94 -0.81 10.42
N LYS A 27 19.57 0.39 9.99
CA LYS A 27 19.19 1.50 10.88
C LYS A 27 17.67 1.55 11.08
N PRO A 28 17.18 2.18 12.15
CA PRO A 28 15.76 2.43 12.34
C PRO A 28 15.19 3.35 11.24
N TYR A 29 15.95 4.34 10.79
CA TYR A 29 15.64 5.27 9.71
C TYR A 29 16.94 5.81 9.10
N LEU A 30 16.90 6.31 7.87
CA LEU A 30 18.04 6.99 7.20
C LEU A 30 18.11 8.45 7.64
N ASN A 31 16.97 9.12 7.76
CA ASN A 31 16.83 10.48 8.22
C ASN A 31 15.81 10.53 9.35
N GLU A 32 16.09 11.26 10.42
CA GLU A 32 15.17 11.39 11.55
C GLU A 32 13.83 11.99 11.10
N PRO A 33 12.70 11.29 11.31
CA PRO A 33 11.40 11.79 10.89
C PRO A 33 10.97 13.05 11.62
N THR A 34 10.54 14.02 10.84
CA THR A 34 10.05 15.31 11.34
C THR A 34 8.54 15.45 11.12
N PRO A 35 7.85 16.32 11.86
CA PRO A 35 6.44 16.61 11.61
C PRO A 35 6.20 17.10 10.19
N VAL A 36 5.18 16.53 9.53
CA VAL A 36 4.71 16.96 8.20
C VAL A 36 3.25 17.36 8.34
N SER A 37 2.87 18.52 7.80
CA SER A 37 1.46 18.90 7.71
C SER A 37 0.78 18.16 6.55
N LEU A 38 -0.47 17.74 6.76
CA LEU A 38 -1.25 17.14 5.68
C LEU A 38 -1.51 18.11 4.52
N SER A 39 -1.50 19.42 4.77
CA SER A 39 -1.60 20.44 3.71
C SER A 39 -0.43 20.40 2.73
N ASP A 40 0.71 19.83 3.13
CA ASP A 40 1.91 19.73 2.30
C ASP A 40 1.89 18.47 1.41
N ILE A 41 0.87 17.63 1.58
CA ILE A 41 0.67 16.40 0.78
C ILE A 41 -0.53 16.60 -0.14
N THR A 42 -0.23 16.82 -1.41
CA THR A 42 -1.26 17.01 -2.43
C THR A 42 -1.72 15.65 -2.99
N TRP A 43 -3.01 15.41 -2.94
CA TRP A 43 -3.64 14.31 -3.65
C TRP A 43 -3.71 14.65 -5.15
N PRO A 44 -3.32 13.73 -6.06
CA PRO A 44 -3.27 14.03 -7.50
C PRO A 44 -4.66 13.95 -8.17
N SER A 45 -5.58 14.80 -7.70
CA SER A 45 -6.99 14.87 -8.17
C SER A 45 -7.13 15.33 -9.62
N ASP A 46 -6.11 16.03 -10.14
CA ASP A 46 -6.15 16.57 -11.52
C ASP A 46 -5.84 15.48 -12.57
N ASP A 47 -5.33 14.32 -12.15
CA ASP A 47 -5.15 13.18 -13.04
C ASP A 47 -6.50 12.47 -13.25
N PRO A 48 -7.02 12.42 -14.50
CA PRO A 48 -8.34 11.86 -14.76
C PRO A 48 -8.43 10.36 -14.51
N ILE A 49 -7.31 9.62 -14.58
CA ILE A 49 -7.25 8.19 -14.26
C ILE A 49 -7.36 8.01 -12.75
N VAL A 50 -6.60 8.79 -11.97
CA VAL A 50 -6.68 8.77 -10.51
C VAL A 50 -8.10 9.10 -10.04
N ALA A 51 -8.74 10.13 -10.61
CA ALA A 51 -10.10 10.50 -10.25
C ALA A 51 -11.09 9.33 -10.47
N LYS A 52 -11.03 8.68 -11.63
CA LYS A 52 -11.91 7.54 -11.96
C LYS A 52 -11.61 6.30 -11.10
N VAL A 53 -10.33 6.01 -10.84
CA VAL A 53 -9.94 4.91 -9.95
C VAL A 53 -10.36 5.19 -8.52
N GLN A 54 -10.30 6.44 -8.08
CA GLN A 54 -10.79 6.81 -6.75
C GLN A 54 -12.32 6.62 -6.62
N GLU A 55 -13.09 6.96 -7.65
CA GLU A 55 -14.54 6.67 -7.69
C GLU A 55 -14.79 5.17 -7.63
N TYR A 56 -14.07 4.39 -8.44
CA TYR A 56 -14.14 2.93 -8.44
C TYR A 56 -13.80 2.34 -7.06
N ALA A 57 -12.72 2.80 -6.43
CA ALA A 57 -12.32 2.33 -5.10
C ALA A 57 -13.39 2.68 -4.04
N LYS A 58 -13.97 3.89 -4.07
CA LYS A 58 -15.07 4.27 -3.18
C LYS A 58 -16.33 3.43 -3.35
N GLU A 59 -16.62 3.00 -4.58
CA GLU A 59 -17.77 2.14 -4.86
C GLU A 59 -17.56 0.71 -4.37
N LYS A 60 -16.34 0.18 -4.54
CA LYS A 60 -16.05 -1.25 -4.33
C LYS A 60 -15.55 -1.58 -2.92
N LEU A 61 -14.80 -0.68 -2.30
CA LEU A 61 -14.19 -0.92 -1.00
C LEU A 61 -15.12 -0.51 0.15
N PRO A 62 -15.19 -1.31 1.22
CA PRO A 62 -15.72 -0.84 2.49
C PRO A 62 -14.98 0.41 2.95
N ILE A 63 -15.64 1.25 3.74
CA ILE A 63 -15.05 2.53 4.21
C ILE A 63 -13.74 2.30 4.98
N GLU A 64 -13.63 1.23 5.75
CA GLU A 64 -12.43 0.86 6.50
C GLU A 64 -11.24 0.64 5.56
N THR A 65 -11.47 -0.11 4.46
CA THR A 65 -10.44 -0.41 3.44
C THR A 65 -10.12 0.83 2.61
N TYR A 66 -11.14 1.61 2.19
CA TYR A 66 -10.90 2.86 1.47
C TYR A 66 -10.08 3.86 2.30
N ASN A 67 -10.42 4.04 3.58
CA ASN A 67 -9.67 4.91 4.47
C ASN A 67 -8.24 4.37 4.71
N HIS A 68 -8.05 3.05 4.79
CA HIS A 68 -6.73 2.43 4.82
C HIS A 68 -5.92 2.80 3.57
N SER A 69 -6.49 2.65 2.38
CA SER A 69 -5.85 3.05 1.12
C SER A 69 -5.40 4.51 1.14
N MET A 70 -6.24 5.40 1.65
CA MET A 70 -5.89 6.83 1.78
C MET A 70 -4.78 7.06 2.80
N ARG A 71 -4.79 6.37 3.94
CA ARG A 71 -3.70 6.44 4.93
C ARG A 71 -2.39 5.92 4.34
N VAL A 72 -2.43 4.79 3.62
CA VAL A 72 -1.25 4.21 2.95
C VAL A 72 -0.61 5.19 1.98
N PHE A 73 -1.41 5.95 1.21
CA PHE A 73 -0.88 7.01 0.35
C PHE A 73 -0.10 8.08 1.15
N HIS A 74 -0.64 8.50 2.28
CA HIS A 74 0.03 9.51 3.13
C HIS A 74 1.30 8.92 3.76
N TRP A 75 1.24 7.70 4.31
CA TRP A 75 2.42 7.03 4.87
C TRP A 75 3.53 6.86 3.83
N ALA A 76 3.19 6.34 2.65
CA ALA A 76 4.14 6.15 1.57
C ALA A 76 4.76 7.48 1.13
N THR A 77 3.96 8.54 0.97
CA THR A 77 4.45 9.87 0.60
C THR A 77 5.42 10.42 1.64
N ILE A 78 5.10 10.31 2.93
CA ILE A 78 5.93 10.80 4.04
C ILE A 78 7.24 10.00 4.10
N ILE A 79 7.15 8.67 4.08
CA ILE A 79 8.31 7.78 4.12
C ILE A 79 9.22 8.04 2.91
N ALA A 80 8.67 8.13 1.70
CA ALA A 80 9.45 8.41 0.51
C ALA A 80 10.20 9.76 0.61
N ARG A 81 9.49 10.83 0.97
CA ARG A 81 10.10 12.18 1.05
C ARG A 81 11.18 12.29 2.11
N GLN A 82 10.98 11.65 3.27
CA GLN A 82 11.91 11.78 4.38
C GLN A 82 13.05 10.76 4.31
N GLN A 83 12.78 9.54 3.89
CA GLN A 83 13.78 8.48 3.89
C GLN A 83 14.48 8.29 2.54
N PHE A 84 13.78 8.54 1.44
CA PHE A 84 14.27 8.27 0.08
C PHE A 84 14.06 9.47 -0.86
N PRO A 85 14.60 10.68 -0.53
CA PRO A 85 14.30 11.91 -1.27
C PRO A 85 14.65 11.84 -2.76
N THR A 86 15.71 11.14 -3.13
CA THR A 86 16.10 10.94 -4.53
C THR A 86 15.03 10.17 -5.32
N HIS A 87 14.51 9.07 -4.76
CA HIS A 87 13.43 8.30 -5.39
C HIS A 87 12.11 9.10 -5.37
N ALA A 88 11.81 9.78 -4.27
CA ALA A 88 10.60 10.58 -4.12
C ALA A 88 10.50 11.71 -5.15
N SER A 89 11.63 12.31 -5.53
CA SER A 89 11.66 13.41 -6.50
C SER A 89 11.28 13.01 -7.93
N SER A 90 11.41 11.72 -8.27
CA SER A 90 11.07 11.18 -9.60
C SER A 90 9.76 10.41 -9.63
N LEU A 91 9.31 9.87 -8.49
CA LEU A 91 8.10 9.03 -8.42
C LEU A 91 6.83 9.85 -8.68
N SER A 92 6.04 9.43 -9.66
CA SER A 92 4.73 10.03 -9.96
C SER A 92 3.76 9.87 -8.79
N PRO A 93 3.21 10.98 -8.26
CA PRO A 93 2.14 10.92 -7.26
C PRO A 93 0.90 10.16 -7.75
N SER A 94 0.59 10.24 -9.05
CA SER A 94 -0.51 9.49 -9.65
C SER A 94 -0.26 7.98 -9.60
N THR A 95 0.94 7.51 -9.95
CA THR A 95 1.29 6.08 -9.87
C THR A 95 1.17 5.58 -8.42
N LEU A 96 1.70 6.35 -7.46
CA LEU A 96 1.56 6.02 -6.04
C LEU A 96 0.10 5.97 -5.60
N ALA A 97 -0.71 6.97 -5.98
CA ALA A 97 -2.13 7.02 -5.63
C ALA A 97 -2.93 5.83 -6.19
N LEU A 98 -2.70 5.48 -7.46
CA LEU A 98 -3.33 4.31 -8.09
C LEU A 98 -2.98 3.01 -7.36
N THR A 99 -1.70 2.83 -7.00
CA THR A 99 -1.26 1.66 -6.24
C THR A 99 -1.94 1.60 -4.87
N CYS A 100 -1.95 2.71 -4.13
CA CYS A 100 -2.57 2.77 -2.81
C CYS A 100 -4.09 2.52 -2.85
N LEU A 101 -4.79 3.06 -3.86
CA LEU A 101 -6.24 2.85 -4.00
C LEU A 101 -6.62 1.40 -4.28
N LEU A 102 -5.78 0.67 -5.00
CA LEU A 102 -6.11 -0.65 -5.54
C LEU A 102 -5.41 -1.83 -4.84
N HIS A 103 -4.43 -1.60 -3.94
CA HIS A 103 -3.64 -2.71 -3.39
C HIS A 103 -4.47 -3.77 -2.67
N ASP A 104 -5.55 -3.36 -2.02
CA ASP A 104 -6.47 -4.24 -1.31
C ASP A 104 -7.79 -4.54 -2.06
N ILE A 105 -7.91 -4.15 -3.35
CA ILE A 105 -9.16 -4.34 -4.10
C ILE A 105 -9.56 -5.82 -4.20
N GLY A 106 -8.59 -6.72 -4.21
CA GLY A 106 -8.80 -8.16 -4.24
C GLY A 106 -9.36 -8.75 -2.93
N THR A 107 -9.33 -8.00 -1.83
CA THR A 107 -9.84 -8.45 -0.51
C THR A 107 -11.36 -8.39 -0.42
N THR A 108 -12.04 -7.72 -1.36
CA THR A 108 -13.51 -7.62 -1.35
C THR A 108 -14.15 -9.02 -1.50
N PRO A 109 -15.28 -9.29 -0.85
CA PRO A 109 -15.94 -10.60 -0.97
C PRO A 109 -16.23 -10.99 -2.42
N ALA A 110 -16.63 -10.03 -3.25
CA ALA A 110 -16.91 -10.27 -4.67
C ALA A 110 -15.63 -10.66 -5.44
N ALA A 111 -14.51 -9.97 -5.21
CA ALA A 111 -13.24 -10.29 -5.86
C ALA A 111 -12.72 -11.65 -5.40
N ARG A 112 -12.74 -11.95 -4.09
CA ARG A 112 -12.32 -13.25 -3.56
C ARG A 112 -13.12 -14.41 -4.13
N ALA A 113 -14.45 -14.28 -4.20
CA ALA A 113 -15.33 -15.32 -4.72
C ALA A 113 -15.21 -15.53 -6.24
N SER A 114 -14.71 -14.56 -6.98
CA SER A 114 -14.62 -14.62 -8.45
C SER A 114 -13.43 -15.43 -8.97
N THR A 115 -12.48 -15.83 -8.12
CA THR A 115 -11.22 -16.43 -8.55
C THR A 115 -10.64 -17.38 -7.51
N GLN A 116 -9.76 -18.28 -7.97
CA GLN A 116 -8.91 -19.12 -7.10
C GLN A 116 -7.56 -18.44 -6.76
N LEU A 117 -7.26 -17.29 -7.33
CA LEU A 117 -6.03 -16.55 -7.05
C LEU A 117 -6.07 -15.95 -5.65
N SER A 118 -4.88 -15.76 -5.05
CA SER A 118 -4.70 -14.94 -3.86
C SER A 118 -5.12 -13.50 -4.13
N PHE A 119 -5.55 -12.77 -3.11
CA PHE A 119 -6.13 -11.45 -3.28
C PHE A 119 -5.16 -10.43 -3.91
N GLU A 120 -3.86 -10.54 -3.62
CA GLU A 120 -2.83 -9.66 -4.18
C GLU A 120 -2.71 -9.84 -5.70
N PHE A 121 -2.72 -11.10 -6.16
CA PHE A 121 -2.67 -11.42 -7.60
C PHE A 121 -3.92 -10.93 -8.31
N GLN A 122 -5.10 -11.23 -7.75
CA GLN A 122 -6.37 -10.76 -8.29
C GLN A 122 -6.44 -9.24 -8.31
N GLY A 123 -5.97 -8.58 -7.25
CA GLY A 123 -5.87 -7.13 -7.16
C GLY A 123 -4.98 -6.54 -8.25
N GLY A 124 -3.82 -7.14 -8.50
CA GLY A 124 -2.91 -6.73 -9.57
C GLY A 124 -3.55 -6.86 -10.95
N PHE A 125 -4.25 -7.95 -11.24
CA PHE A 125 -4.96 -8.12 -12.52
C PHE A 125 -6.13 -7.15 -12.68
N ILE A 126 -6.89 -6.88 -11.62
CA ILE A 126 -7.95 -5.86 -11.63
C ILE A 126 -7.33 -4.48 -11.93
N ALA A 127 -6.24 -4.13 -11.27
CA ALA A 127 -5.56 -2.85 -11.47
C ALA A 127 -5.05 -2.69 -12.91
N LEU A 128 -4.36 -3.71 -13.44
CA LEU A 128 -3.87 -3.71 -14.81
C LEU A 128 -5.01 -3.53 -15.82
N GLN A 129 -6.07 -4.33 -15.68
CA GLN A 129 -7.24 -4.27 -16.55
C GLN A 129 -7.95 -2.90 -16.48
N LEU A 130 -8.12 -2.36 -15.28
CA LEU A 130 -8.79 -1.07 -15.08
C LEU A 130 -7.96 0.08 -15.66
N ILE A 131 -6.67 0.18 -15.26
CA ILE A 131 -5.83 1.32 -15.64
C ILE A 131 -5.52 1.30 -17.13
N GLN A 132 -5.00 0.18 -17.66
CA GLN A 132 -4.52 0.11 -19.04
C GLN A 132 -5.67 -0.05 -20.05
N HIS A 133 -6.56 -1.03 -19.82
CA HIS A 133 -7.52 -1.42 -20.86
C HIS A 133 -8.84 -0.67 -20.78
N GLN A 134 -9.30 -0.28 -19.58
CA GLN A 134 -10.58 0.43 -19.45
C GLN A 134 -10.41 1.96 -19.47
N LEU A 135 -9.33 2.46 -18.84
CA LEU A 135 -9.11 3.90 -18.69
C LEU A 135 -8.05 4.46 -19.65
N GLY A 136 -7.36 3.61 -20.43
CA GLY A 136 -6.37 4.03 -21.43
C GLY A 136 -5.08 4.58 -20.82
N GLY A 137 -4.74 4.18 -19.61
CA GLY A 137 -3.50 4.56 -18.94
C GLY A 137 -2.25 3.97 -19.63
N ALA A 138 -1.11 4.58 -19.39
CA ALA A 138 0.15 4.12 -19.96
C ALA A 138 0.49 2.70 -19.45
N GLN A 139 0.93 1.83 -20.35
CA GLN A 139 1.29 0.44 -20.03
C GLN A 139 2.30 0.37 -18.88
N SER A 140 3.40 1.13 -18.94
CA SER A 140 4.44 1.11 -17.90
C SER A 140 3.90 1.51 -16.51
N GLN A 141 2.94 2.44 -16.46
CA GLN A 141 2.28 2.83 -15.22
C GLN A 141 1.38 1.71 -14.68
N ALA A 142 0.54 1.14 -15.55
CA ALA A 142 -0.38 0.08 -15.17
C ALA A 142 0.35 -1.18 -14.68
N GLU A 143 1.43 -1.55 -15.38
CA GLU A 143 2.30 -2.67 -15.00
C GLU A 143 3.02 -2.41 -13.68
N ALA A 144 3.52 -1.18 -13.43
CA ALA A 144 4.17 -0.84 -12.17
C ALA A 144 3.19 -0.93 -10.98
N VAL A 145 1.97 -0.45 -11.17
CA VAL A 145 0.90 -0.56 -10.17
C VAL A 145 0.58 -2.03 -9.91
N ALA A 146 0.39 -2.84 -10.96
CA ALA A 146 0.06 -4.26 -10.83
C ALA A 146 1.19 -5.06 -10.14
N GLU A 147 2.46 -4.85 -10.54
CA GLU A 147 3.63 -5.49 -9.92
C GLU A 147 3.71 -5.15 -8.43
N ALA A 148 3.56 -3.87 -8.08
CA ALA A 148 3.59 -3.43 -6.69
C ALA A 148 2.44 -4.05 -5.87
N ILE A 149 1.24 -4.16 -6.43
CA ILE A 149 0.08 -4.80 -5.77
C ILE A 149 0.32 -6.29 -5.57
N ILE A 150 0.76 -7.01 -6.60
CA ILE A 150 1.02 -8.45 -6.50
C ILE A 150 2.04 -8.75 -5.41
N ARG A 151 3.03 -7.89 -5.24
CA ARG A 151 4.17 -8.12 -4.36
C ARG A 151 4.13 -7.33 -3.03
N HIS A 152 3.04 -6.63 -2.73
CA HIS A 152 2.99 -5.78 -1.52
C HIS A 152 3.05 -6.57 -0.21
N GLN A 153 2.83 -7.89 -0.24
CA GLN A 153 3.03 -8.78 0.88
C GLN A 153 4.29 -9.66 0.77
N ASP A 154 5.13 -9.51 -0.25
CA ASP A 154 6.40 -10.25 -0.41
C ASP A 154 7.44 -9.83 0.64
N GLN A 155 7.11 -9.93 1.91
CA GLN A 155 8.04 -9.62 3.00
C GLN A 155 9.09 -10.72 3.09
N GLY A 156 10.34 -10.37 2.81
CA GLY A 156 11.42 -11.32 2.76
C GLY A 156 12.79 -10.66 2.95
N THR A 157 13.83 -11.47 2.97
CA THR A 157 15.21 -11.01 3.18
C THR A 157 16.14 -11.27 1.99
N VAL A 158 15.63 -11.88 0.92
CA VAL A 158 16.43 -12.28 -0.25
C VAL A 158 15.82 -11.76 -1.54
N GLY A 159 16.63 -11.08 -2.33
CA GLY A 159 16.23 -10.57 -3.65
C GLY A 159 15.92 -9.09 -3.65
N THR A 160 15.37 -8.65 -4.80
CA THR A 160 15.00 -7.26 -5.04
C THR A 160 13.53 -7.13 -5.40
N ILE A 161 13.01 -5.95 -5.17
CA ILE A 161 11.66 -5.53 -5.54
C ILE A 161 11.75 -4.13 -6.18
N THR A 162 10.70 -3.69 -6.84
CA THR A 162 10.62 -2.30 -7.31
C THR A 162 10.57 -1.32 -6.14
N PHE A 163 11.09 -0.12 -6.30
CA PHE A 163 10.99 0.91 -5.26
C PHE A 163 9.53 1.19 -4.88
N LEU A 164 8.61 1.23 -5.88
CA LEU A 164 7.18 1.38 -5.62
C LEU A 164 6.65 0.23 -4.73
N GLY A 165 7.01 -1.02 -5.06
CA GLY A 165 6.63 -2.20 -4.27
C GLY A 165 7.15 -2.15 -2.84
N GLN A 166 8.44 -1.80 -2.65
CA GLN A 166 9.03 -1.67 -1.31
C GLN A 166 8.36 -0.54 -0.52
N LEU A 167 8.05 0.58 -1.17
CA LEU A 167 7.40 1.70 -0.53
C LEU A 167 5.99 1.34 -0.05
N ILE A 168 5.22 0.59 -0.86
CA ILE A 168 3.90 0.09 -0.47
C ILE A 168 4.01 -0.92 0.68
N GLN A 169 4.99 -1.84 0.67
CA GLN A 169 5.23 -2.74 1.81
C GLN A 169 5.46 -1.95 3.11
N LEU A 170 6.37 -0.98 3.10
CA LEU A 170 6.66 -0.16 4.28
C LEU A 170 5.42 0.58 4.80
N ALA A 171 4.62 1.14 3.90
CA ALA A 171 3.42 1.90 4.27
C ALA A 171 2.28 1.01 4.79
N THR A 172 2.09 -0.17 4.19
CA THR A 172 1.05 -1.11 4.62
C THR A 172 1.39 -1.79 5.94
N VAL A 173 2.63 -2.24 6.16
CA VAL A 173 3.03 -2.85 7.44
C VAL A 173 3.06 -1.81 8.56
N TYR A 174 3.36 -0.55 8.27
CA TYR A 174 3.21 0.55 9.24
C TYR A 174 1.75 0.69 9.68
N ASP A 175 0.79 0.75 8.76
CA ASP A 175 -0.63 0.88 9.09
C ASP A 175 -1.21 -0.39 9.71
N ASN A 176 -0.79 -1.56 9.27
CA ASN A 176 -1.38 -2.85 9.63
C ASN A 176 -0.79 -3.46 10.90
N MET A 177 0.53 -3.37 11.09
CA MET A 177 1.24 -4.11 12.14
C MET A 177 2.10 -3.22 13.04
N SER A 178 2.15 -1.90 12.77
CA SER A 178 3.04 -0.97 13.49
C SER A 178 4.52 -1.32 13.36
N GLU A 179 4.90 -1.96 12.28
CA GLU A 179 6.32 -2.18 12.02
C GLU A 179 6.99 -0.83 11.72
N ARG A 180 8.21 -0.66 12.24
CA ARG A 180 8.98 0.60 12.13
C ARG A 180 8.16 1.83 12.54
N PRO A 181 7.59 1.86 13.78
CA PRO A 181 6.65 2.89 14.23
C PRO A 181 7.25 4.30 14.25
N TYR A 182 8.56 4.38 14.21
CA TYR A 182 9.35 5.61 14.18
C TYR A 182 9.48 6.24 12.78
N LEU A 183 9.06 5.58 11.70
CA LEU A 183 9.16 6.15 10.33
C LEU A 183 8.24 7.33 10.09
N VAL A 184 7.23 7.52 10.93
CA VAL A 184 6.31 8.66 10.84
C VAL A 184 6.21 9.36 12.19
N HIS A 185 6.44 10.66 12.21
CA HIS A 185 6.34 11.46 13.43
C HIS A 185 4.93 11.37 14.06
N PRO A 186 4.79 11.23 15.40
CA PRO A 186 3.49 11.07 16.07
C PRO A 186 2.45 12.14 15.72
N GLN A 187 2.84 13.40 15.63
CA GLN A 187 1.92 14.49 15.26
C GLN A 187 1.38 14.33 13.83
N THR A 188 2.21 13.84 12.89
CA THR A 188 1.78 13.56 11.53
C THR A 188 0.83 12.37 11.50
N ARG A 189 1.15 11.29 12.26
CA ARG A 189 0.27 10.14 12.39
C ARG A 189 -1.13 10.54 12.85
N GLU A 190 -1.21 11.32 13.91
CA GLU A 190 -2.48 11.81 14.45
C GLU A 190 -3.30 12.57 13.40
N GLN A 191 -2.68 13.49 12.65
CA GLN A 191 -3.37 14.22 11.58
C GLN A 191 -3.94 13.28 10.51
N VAL A 192 -3.17 12.27 10.07
CA VAL A 192 -3.62 11.33 9.02
C VAL A 192 -4.77 10.47 9.52
N VAL A 193 -4.67 9.89 10.72
CA VAL A 193 -5.73 9.01 11.26
C VAL A 193 -6.98 9.80 11.66
N THR A 194 -6.85 11.07 12.00
CA THR A 194 -8.01 11.98 12.22
C THR A 194 -8.76 12.24 10.91
N LYS A 195 -8.04 12.47 9.81
CA LYS A 195 -8.62 12.74 8.49
C LYS A 195 -9.21 11.48 7.85
N PHE A 196 -8.51 10.35 7.97
CA PHE A 196 -8.91 9.06 7.40
C PHE A 196 -9.03 8.04 8.53
N LYS A 197 -10.16 8.09 9.21
CA LYS A 197 -10.43 7.27 10.40
C LYS A 197 -10.25 5.79 10.11
N ARG A 198 -9.75 5.06 11.09
CA ARG A 198 -9.51 3.62 10.95
C ARG A 198 -10.80 2.79 10.96
N CYS A 199 -11.82 3.26 11.68
CA CYS A 199 -13.14 2.60 11.73
C CYS A 199 -13.06 1.10 12.08
N GLY A 200 -12.17 0.73 13.01
CA GLY A 200 -11.95 -0.68 13.38
C GLY A 200 -11.17 -1.48 12.33
N TRP A 201 -10.31 -0.84 11.54
CA TRP A 201 -9.52 -1.44 10.45
C TRP A 201 -8.80 -2.73 10.86
N SER A 202 -8.11 -2.74 12.01
CA SER A 202 -7.37 -3.92 12.46
C SER A 202 -8.25 -5.16 12.58
N ARG A 203 -9.48 -4.99 13.05
CA ARG A 203 -10.48 -6.08 13.11
C ARG A 203 -11.00 -6.44 11.73
N CYS A 204 -11.31 -5.44 10.90
CA CYS A 204 -11.85 -5.61 9.56
C CYS A 204 -10.86 -6.41 8.68
N PHE A 205 -9.62 -5.98 8.61
CA PHE A 205 -8.62 -6.61 7.75
C PHE A 205 -8.21 -8.00 8.26
N SER A 206 -7.98 -8.17 9.56
CA SER A 206 -7.73 -9.50 10.15
C SER A 206 -8.85 -10.50 9.82
N LYS A 207 -10.12 -10.07 9.84
CA LYS A 207 -11.26 -10.91 9.45
C LYS A 207 -11.22 -11.27 7.95
N SER A 208 -10.86 -10.30 7.10
CA SER A 208 -10.75 -10.53 5.65
C SER A 208 -9.64 -11.54 5.30
N LEU A 209 -8.47 -11.41 5.95
CA LEU A 209 -7.36 -12.36 5.81
C LEU A 209 -7.75 -13.77 6.24
N ARG A 210 -8.43 -13.92 7.38
CA ARG A 210 -8.89 -15.23 7.84
C ARG A 210 -9.91 -15.85 6.90
N ALA A 211 -10.83 -15.06 6.36
CA ALA A 211 -11.80 -15.53 5.38
C ALA A 211 -11.11 -16.03 4.11
N GLU A 212 -10.09 -15.32 3.61
CA GLU A 212 -9.32 -15.79 2.46
C GLU A 212 -8.58 -17.10 2.76
N LEU A 213 -7.91 -17.19 3.91
CA LEU A 213 -7.18 -18.40 4.31
C LEU A 213 -8.10 -19.63 4.49
N GLU A 214 -9.34 -19.41 4.89
CA GLU A 214 -10.38 -20.44 5.00
C GLU A 214 -10.86 -20.87 3.60
N GLU A 215 -11.13 -19.91 2.72
CA GLU A 215 -11.59 -20.14 1.35
C GLU A 215 -10.46 -20.70 0.45
N LYS A 216 -9.20 -20.27 0.69
CA LYS A 216 -8.03 -20.56 -0.14
C LYS A 216 -6.82 -20.95 0.73
N PRO A 217 -6.73 -22.19 1.21
CA PRO A 217 -5.61 -22.63 2.06
C PRO A 217 -4.22 -22.51 1.41
N TRP A 218 -4.18 -22.29 0.10
CA TRP A 218 -2.96 -22.02 -0.68
C TRP A 218 -2.67 -20.54 -0.86
N ALA A 219 -3.47 -19.62 -0.27
CA ALA A 219 -3.28 -18.18 -0.46
C ALA A 219 -1.86 -17.73 -0.12
N HIS A 220 -1.35 -16.77 -0.88
CA HIS A 220 0.00 -16.24 -0.74
C HIS A 220 0.26 -15.72 0.68
N THR A 221 -0.74 -15.15 1.34
CA THR A 221 -0.70 -14.72 2.75
C THR A 221 -0.15 -15.81 3.70
N THR A 222 -0.25 -17.11 3.35
CA THR A 222 0.26 -18.22 4.18
C THR A 222 1.75 -18.14 4.47
N HIS A 223 2.56 -17.52 3.59
CA HIS A 223 4.00 -17.38 3.80
C HIS A 223 4.35 -16.43 4.97
N LEU A 224 3.44 -15.51 5.33
CA LEU A 224 3.55 -14.65 6.52
C LEU A 224 3.09 -15.35 7.81
N GLY A 225 2.58 -16.57 7.70
CA GLY A 225 2.02 -17.37 8.79
C GLY A 225 0.52 -17.14 8.96
N SER A 226 -0.26 -18.21 8.74
CA SER A 226 -1.73 -18.19 8.72
C SER A 226 -2.38 -17.66 10.01
N GLU A 227 -1.71 -17.78 11.15
CA GLU A 227 -2.13 -17.20 12.44
C GLU A 227 -1.33 -15.95 12.81
N LYS A 228 -0.02 -15.93 12.51
CA LYS A 228 0.89 -14.86 12.93
C LYS A 228 0.47 -13.54 12.31
N PHE A 229 0.27 -13.49 10.99
CA PHE A 229 -0.02 -12.26 10.27
C PHE A 229 -1.42 -11.69 10.62
N PRO A 230 -2.54 -12.45 10.54
CA PRO A 230 -3.83 -11.94 10.97
C PRO A 230 -3.88 -11.50 12.44
N ASN A 231 -3.14 -12.16 13.33
CA ASN A 231 -3.03 -11.74 14.73
C ASN A 231 -2.20 -10.46 14.89
N GLY A 232 -1.09 -10.32 14.15
CA GLY A 232 -0.28 -9.09 14.14
C GLY A 232 -1.12 -7.87 13.73
N VAL A 233 -1.93 -8.03 12.68
CA VAL A 233 -2.89 -7.00 12.24
C VAL A 233 -3.93 -6.72 13.33
N ARG A 234 -4.52 -7.77 13.91
CA ARG A 234 -5.62 -7.66 14.90
C ARG A 234 -5.20 -6.91 16.16
N PHE A 235 -3.97 -7.10 16.60
CA PHE A 235 -3.44 -6.58 17.86
C PHE A 235 -2.37 -5.49 17.64
N ASN A 236 -2.57 -4.64 16.65
CA ASN A 236 -1.73 -3.49 16.34
C ASN A 236 -1.73 -2.46 17.48
N LYS A 237 -0.71 -2.50 18.33
CA LYS A 237 -0.62 -1.66 19.53
C LYS A 237 -0.51 -0.16 19.25
N LEU A 238 0.19 0.22 18.19
CA LEU A 238 0.36 1.63 17.81
C LEU A 238 -0.97 2.29 17.39
N MET A 239 -1.87 1.49 16.82
CA MET A 239 -3.09 1.98 16.21
C MET A 239 -4.36 1.64 17.02
N GLU A 240 -4.21 0.94 18.16
CA GLU A 240 -5.33 0.44 18.96
C GLU A 240 -6.30 1.54 19.39
N GLU A 241 -5.77 2.69 19.85
CA GLU A 241 -6.58 3.84 20.26
C GLU A 241 -7.38 4.45 19.10
N TYR A 242 -6.80 4.46 17.89
CA TYR A 242 -7.44 5.04 16.69
C TYR A 242 -8.46 4.08 16.06
N ASP A 243 -8.34 2.78 16.29
CA ASP A 243 -9.33 1.79 15.80
C ASP A 243 -10.71 1.96 16.45
N ALA A 244 -10.76 2.59 17.62
CA ALA A 244 -12.02 2.90 18.31
C ALA A 244 -12.76 4.12 17.74
N TRP A 245 -12.11 4.92 16.90
CA TRP A 245 -12.69 6.15 16.33
C TRP A 245 -13.60 5.80 15.14
N THR A 246 -14.89 5.93 15.32
CA THR A 246 -15.92 5.58 14.33
C THR A 246 -16.63 6.79 13.70
N GLU A 247 -16.55 7.98 14.34
CA GLU A 247 -17.20 9.22 13.88
C GLU A 247 -16.21 10.39 13.74
#